data_7f4eea2123a8b0d8e9e89f54e820e54e
#
_entry.id   7f4eea2123a8b0d8e9e89f54e820e54e
#
_cell.length_a   1.000
_cell.length_b   1.000
_cell.length_c   1.000
_cell.angle_alpha   90.00
_cell.angle_beta   90.00
_cell.angle_gamma   90.00
#
_symmetry.space_group_name_H-M   'P 1'
#
loop_
_entity.id
_entity.type
_entity.pdbx_description
1 polymer ?
#
loop_
_entity_poly.entity_id
_entity_poly.type
_entity_poly.pdbx_seq_one_letter_code
_entity_poly.pdbx_strand_id
1 'polypeptide(L)'
;MVIHSKLIKLKQYSDKTYLQYYSKKGCMNLKEIYNIYYSENNRMKTLLSNIHSDRSLGIWFMDDGSVFKRKKKHKDGSVYYLKPTLKLCTHCFSKEENLEIIDWFKRRYLLEGKLVSETKKNKKYYYIRFNALESLKIFKTIKKYIDEIESMRVKFGFFYEYYNM
;
A
#
# COMPACT_ATOMS: atom_id res chain seq x y z
N MET A 1 13.82 -0.58 22.94
CA MET A 1 14.83 0.06 22.05
C MET A 1 14.43 1.51 21.90
N VAL A 2 15.13 2.44 22.56
CA VAL A 2 14.81 3.87 22.53
C VAL A 2 15.51 4.49 21.32
N ILE A 3 14.74 4.86 20.31
CA ILE A 3 15.24 5.63 19.16
C ILE A 3 15.34 7.08 19.61
N HIS A 4 16.54 7.54 19.97
CA HIS A 4 16.78 8.96 20.18
C HIS A 4 16.80 9.69 18.84
N SER A 5 15.63 10.15 18.39
CA SER A 5 15.50 11.07 17.28
C SER A 5 15.75 12.49 17.77
N LYS A 6 16.90 13.08 17.44
CA LYS A 6 17.12 14.52 17.55
C LYS A 6 17.44 15.08 16.17
N LEU A 7 16.44 15.57 15.51
CA LEU A 7 16.33 16.78 14.69
C LEU A 7 15.02 16.71 13.90
N ILE A 8 14.08 17.48 14.36
CA ILE A 8 12.88 17.81 13.59
C ILE A 8 13.24 19.05 12.78
N LYS A 9 13.27 18.95 11.45
CA LYS A 9 13.29 20.12 10.58
C LYS A 9 11.92 20.33 10.00
N LEU A 10 11.36 21.51 10.20
CA LEU A 10 10.18 21.98 9.50
C LEU A 10 10.61 22.37 8.08
N LYS A 11 10.07 21.70 7.08
CA LYS A 11 10.18 22.11 5.68
C LYS A 11 8.82 22.61 5.22
N GLN A 12 8.81 23.84 4.75
CA GLN A 12 7.63 24.45 4.15
C GLN A 12 7.70 24.27 2.63
N TYR A 13 6.71 23.60 2.07
CA TYR A 13 6.49 23.51 0.64
C TYR A 13 5.14 24.14 0.32
N SER A 14 5.16 25.27 -0.37
CA SER A 14 3.97 26.10 -0.63
C SER A 14 3.28 26.52 0.68
N ASP A 15 2.03 26.18 0.85
CA ASP A 15 1.17 26.47 2.01
C ASP A 15 1.15 25.35 3.07
N LYS A 16 1.91 24.29 2.87
CA LYS A 16 1.93 23.12 3.77
C LYS A 16 3.27 22.97 4.47
N THR A 17 3.20 22.80 5.80
CA THR A 17 4.37 22.54 6.64
C THR A 17 4.47 21.03 6.89
N TYR A 18 5.61 20.44 6.58
CA TYR A 18 5.88 19.03 6.81
C TYR A 18 6.93 18.85 7.90
N LEU A 19 6.66 17.93 8.82
CA LEU A 19 7.65 17.45 9.78
C LEU A 19 8.55 16.42 9.11
N GLN A 20 9.84 16.71 9.03
CA GLN A 20 10.83 15.78 8.50
C GLN A 20 11.76 15.32 9.62
N TYR A 21 11.78 14.01 9.87
CA TYR A 21 12.63 13.40 10.88
C TYR A 21 13.95 12.97 10.25
N TYR A 22 15.07 13.36 10.88
CA TYR A 22 16.39 12.90 10.47
C TYR A 22 17.05 12.17 11.65
N SER A 23 17.64 11.00 11.44
CA SER A 23 18.53 10.41 12.41
C SER A 23 19.93 11.02 12.26
N LYS A 24 20.51 11.50 13.36
CA LYS A 24 21.84 12.14 13.38
C LYS A 24 23.01 11.18 13.15
N LYS A 25 22.82 9.88 13.35
CA LYS A 25 23.79 8.82 13.06
C LYS A 25 23.07 7.69 12.38
N GLY A 26 23.58 7.22 11.25
CA GLY A 26 23.13 5.97 10.67
C GLY A 26 23.19 4.88 11.75
N CYS A 27 22.04 4.41 12.18
CA CYS A 27 21.99 3.29 13.10
C CYS A 27 22.56 2.07 12.36
N MET A 28 23.51 1.35 12.97
CA MET A 28 24.06 0.12 12.36
C MET A 28 22.95 -0.83 11.91
N ASN A 29 21.89 -0.92 12.71
CA ASN A 29 20.70 -1.71 12.37
C ASN A 29 19.97 -1.23 11.11
N LEU A 30 19.96 0.08 10.81
CA LEU A 30 19.38 0.61 9.58
C LEU A 30 20.24 0.28 8.35
N LYS A 31 21.55 0.19 8.49
CA LYS A 31 22.46 -0.25 7.43
C LYS A 31 22.28 -1.74 7.13
N GLU A 32 22.11 -2.55 8.16
CA GLU A 32 21.80 -3.98 8.00
C GLU A 32 20.43 -4.18 7.34
N ILE A 33 19.40 -3.47 7.80
CA ILE A 33 18.06 -3.47 7.18
C ILE A 33 18.17 -2.99 5.73
N TYR A 34 18.90 -1.89 5.47
CA TYR A 34 19.11 -1.41 4.12
C TYR A 34 19.77 -2.49 3.23
N ASN A 35 20.84 -3.13 3.69
CA ASN A 35 21.52 -4.17 2.95
C ASN A 35 20.62 -5.39 2.68
N ILE A 36 19.74 -5.74 3.63
CA ILE A 36 18.75 -6.81 3.46
C ILE A 36 17.76 -6.45 2.35
N TYR A 37 17.22 -5.22 2.36
CA TYR A 37 16.17 -4.82 1.42
C TYR A 37 16.68 -4.32 0.06
N TYR A 38 17.93 -3.87 -0.01
CA TYR A 38 18.52 -3.23 -1.19
C TYR A 38 19.78 -3.93 -1.70
N SER A 39 20.07 -5.14 -1.25
CA SER A 39 21.07 -5.98 -1.89
C SER A 39 20.66 -6.29 -3.33
N GLU A 40 21.60 -6.16 -4.26
CA GLU A 40 21.36 -5.97 -5.70
C GLU A 40 20.48 -7.00 -6.42
N ASN A 41 20.23 -8.17 -5.82
CA ASN A 41 19.57 -9.26 -6.54
C ASN A 41 18.29 -9.81 -5.86
N ASN A 42 17.75 -9.22 -4.78
CA ASN A 42 16.70 -9.91 -4.02
C ASN A 42 15.63 -9.03 -3.34
N ARG A 43 15.41 -7.79 -3.80
CA ARG A 43 14.44 -6.86 -3.18
C ARG A 43 13.08 -7.49 -2.91
N MET A 44 12.57 -8.24 -3.85
CA MET A 44 11.22 -8.76 -3.77
C MET A 44 11.10 -10.01 -2.90
N LYS A 45 12.04 -10.95 -3.01
CA LYS A 45 12.05 -12.15 -2.16
C LYS A 45 12.13 -11.76 -0.68
N THR A 46 12.96 -10.76 -0.37
CA THR A 46 13.09 -10.22 0.98
C THR A 46 11.82 -9.50 1.43
N LEU A 47 11.16 -8.74 0.56
CA LEU A 47 9.88 -8.11 0.88
C LEU A 47 8.82 -9.16 1.25
N LEU A 48 8.60 -10.14 0.38
CA LEU A 48 7.58 -11.17 0.59
C LEU A 48 7.90 -12.08 1.77
N SER A 49 9.17 -12.40 2.02
CA SER A 49 9.60 -13.17 3.19
C SER A 49 9.37 -12.44 4.51
N ASN A 50 9.33 -11.11 4.50
CA ASN A 50 9.11 -10.29 5.70
C ASN A 50 7.63 -9.97 5.99
N ILE A 51 6.72 -10.28 5.05
CA ILE A 51 5.27 -10.18 5.30
C ILE A 51 4.79 -11.47 5.94
N HIS A 52 5.00 -11.61 7.24
CA HIS A 52 4.67 -12.83 7.99
C HIS A 52 3.29 -12.83 8.61
N SER A 53 2.67 -11.66 8.76
CA SER A 53 1.43 -11.48 9.50
C SER A 53 0.46 -10.55 8.78
N ASP A 54 -0.81 -10.62 9.15
CA ASP A 54 -1.84 -9.68 8.68
C ASP A 54 -1.51 -8.23 9.06
N ARG A 55 -0.77 -8.01 10.15
CA ARG A 55 -0.28 -6.69 10.53
C ARG A 55 0.73 -6.16 9.52
N SER A 56 1.70 -6.97 9.11
CA SER A 56 2.67 -6.59 8.07
C SER A 56 1.97 -6.30 6.74
N LEU A 57 0.97 -7.12 6.38
CA LEU A 57 0.12 -6.88 5.22
C LEU A 57 -0.64 -5.55 5.35
N GLY A 58 -1.20 -5.28 6.54
CA GLY A 58 -1.90 -4.03 6.83
C GLY A 58 -0.99 -2.82 6.65
N ILE A 59 0.23 -2.87 7.19
CA ILE A 59 1.23 -1.81 7.03
C ILE A 59 1.52 -1.57 5.54
N TRP A 60 1.72 -2.61 4.74
CA TRP A 60 1.97 -2.48 3.30
C TRP A 60 0.80 -1.80 2.58
N PHE A 61 -0.46 -2.20 2.87
CA PHE A 61 -1.62 -1.53 2.29
C PHE A 61 -1.84 -0.11 2.82
N MET A 62 -1.48 0.17 4.06
CA MET A 62 -1.53 1.53 4.61
C MET A 62 -0.50 2.46 3.95
N ASP A 63 0.66 1.95 3.55
CA ASP A 63 1.70 2.70 2.85
C ASP A 63 1.40 2.79 1.35
N ASP A 64 1.45 1.70 0.63
CA ASP A 64 1.39 1.61 -0.83
C ASP A 64 -0.01 1.31 -1.39
N GLY A 65 -0.98 0.97 -0.56
CA GLY A 65 -2.35 0.70 -0.98
C GLY A 65 -3.12 1.98 -1.28
N SER A 66 -4.10 1.88 -2.18
CA SER A 66 -5.08 2.93 -2.39
C SER A 66 -6.47 2.37 -2.66
N VAL A 67 -7.49 3.11 -2.22
CA VAL A 67 -8.89 2.79 -2.46
C VAL A 67 -9.34 3.44 -3.76
N PHE A 68 -9.88 2.66 -4.65
CA PHE A 68 -10.39 3.13 -5.93
C PHE A 68 -11.91 3.24 -5.91
N LYS A 69 -12.41 4.48 -5.94
CA LYS A 69 -13.83 4.82 -6.02
C LYS A 69 -14.24 5.00 -7.47
N ARG A 70 -15.30 4.31 -7.91
CA ARG A 70 -15.85 4.48 -9.26
C ARG A 70 -17.30 4.89 -9.20
N LYS A 71 -17.65 5.93 -9.97
CA LYS A 71 -19.03 6.38 -10.15
C LYS A 71 -19.57 5.82 -11.45
N LYS A 72 -20.86 5.49 -11.45
CA LYS A 72 -21.64 5.23 -12.67
C LYS A 72 -22.88 6.10 -12.65
N LYS A 73 -23.38 6.42 -13.83
CA LYS A 73 -24.66 7.10 -14.02
C LYS A 73 -25.73 6.09 -14.44
N HIS A 74 -26.89 6.18 -13.86
CA HIS A 74 -28.11 5.52 -14.36
C HIS A 74 -28.63 6.22 -15.64
N LYS A 75 -29.58 5.59 -16.34
CA LYS A 75 -30.20 6.18 -17.52
C LYS A 75 -30.98 7.47 -17.20
N ASP A 76 -31.50 7.59 -16.00
CA ASP A 76 -32.20 8.78 -15.47
C ASP A 76 -31.25 9.92 -15.06
N GLY A 77 -29.92 9.74 -15.19
CA GLY A 77 -28.91 10.73 -14.83
C GLY A 77 -28.43 10.66 -13.39
N SER A 78 -29.09 9.89 -12.52
CA SER A 78 -28.65 9.67 -11.15
C SER A 78 -27.28 8.98 -11.08
N VAL A 79 -26.50 9.27 -10.03
CA VAL A 79 -25.13 8.76 -9.88
C VAL A 79 -25.07 7.81 -8.70
N TYR A 80 -24.46 6.65 -8.92
CA TYR A 80 -24.17 5.70 -7.85
C TYR A 80 -22.70 5.26 -7.83
N TYR A 81 -22.26 4.78 -6.68
CA TYR A 81 -20.90 4.27 -6.51
C TYR A 81 -20.88 2.75 -6.68
N LEU A 82 -19.89 2.29 -7.43
CA LEU A 82 -19.56 0.86 -7.49
C LEU A 82 -18.83 0.44 -6.20
N LYS A 83 -18.88 -0.86 -5.92
CA LYS A 83 -18.14 -1.47 -4.82
C LYS A 83 -16.67 -1.01 -4.84
N PRO A 84 -16.09 -0.63 -3.68
CA PRO A 84 -14.71 -0.21 -3.60
C PRO A 84 -13.76 -1.32 -4.05
N THR A 85 -12.66 -0.91 -4.67
CA THR A 85 -11.58 -1.84 -5.04
C THR A 85 -10.25 -1.30 -4.50
N LEU A 86 -9.31 -2.22 -4.20
CA LEU A 86 -7.97 -1.88 -3.77
C LEU A 86 -7.00 -1.96 -4.95
N LYS A 87 -6.07 -1.03 -4.94
CA LYS A 87 -4.87 -1.01 -5.77
C LYS A 87 -3.67 -1.05 -4.84
N LEU A 88 -2.68 -1.88 -5.14
CA LEU A 88 -1.38 -1.87 -4.49
C LEU A 88 -0.36 -1.26 -5.46
N CYS A 89 0.26 -0.16 -5.05
CA CYS A 89 1.20 0.61 -5.87
C CYS A 89 2.58 -0.05 -5.87
N THR A 90 2.80 -0.95 -6.80
CA THR A 90 4.04 -1.71 -6.97
C THR A 90 4.83 -1.24 -8.20
N HIS A 91 4.79 0.06 -8.47
CA HIS A 91 5.40 0.66 -9.68
C HIS A 91 6.93 0.55 -9.74
N CYS A 92 7.58 0.34 -8.61
CA CYS A 92 9.04 0.14 -8.51
C CYS A 92 9.48 -1.27 -8.92
N PHE A 93 8.54 -2.21 -9.04
CA PHE A 93 8.81 -3.60 -9.41
C PHE A 93 8.61 -3.83 -10.91
N SER A 94 9.39 -4.76 -11.48
CA SER A 94 9.24 -5.22 -12.85
C SER A 94 7.89 -5.94 -13.07
N LYS A 95 7.60 -6.30 -14.32
CA LYS A 95 6.41 -7.09 -14.63
C LYS A 95 6.48 -8.47 -13.96
N GLU A 96 7.62 -9.10 -14.05
CA GLU A 96 7.91 -10.45 -13.52
C GLU A 96 7.78 -10.46 -11.99
N GLU A 97 8.38 -9.48 -11.31
CA GLU A 97 8.25 -9.32 -9.85
C GLU A 97 6.79 -9.09 -9.43
N ASN A 98 6.03 -8.31 -10.17
CA ASN A 98 4.60 -8.12 -9.89
C ASN A 98 3.80 -9.43 -10.05
N LEU A 99 4.14 -10.29 -11.00
CA LEU A 99 3.51 -11.60 -11.16
C LEU A 99 3.86 -12.53 -9.98
N GLU A 100 5.08 -12.49 -9.47
CA GLU A 100 5.46 -13.23 -8.26
C GLU A 100 4.71 -12.74 -7.02
N ILE A 101 4.48 -11.43 -6.89
CA ILE A 101 3.66 -10.86 -5.81
C ILE A 101 2.22 -11.37 -5.92
N ILE A 102 1.64 -11.39 -7.12
CA ILE A 102 0.27 -11.91 -7.34
C ILE A 102 0.19 -13.40 -6.95
N ASP A 103 1.17 -14.20 -7.37
CA ASP A 103 1.23 -15.62 -7.02
C ASP A 103 1.40 -15.83 -5.50
N TRP A 104 2.20 -14.99 -4.83
CA TRP A 104 2.31 -14.99 -3.39
C TRP A 104 0.97 -14.68 -2.69
N PHE A 105 0.19 -13.69 -3.15
CA PHE A 105 -1.15 -13.40 -2.65
C PHE A 105 -2.08 -14.59 -2.83
N LYS A 106 -2.01 -15.24 -3.99
CA LYS A 106 -2.83 -16.44 -4.28
C LYS A 106 -2.50 -17.59 -3.32
N ARG A 107 -1.22 -17.90 -3.13
CA ARG A 107 -0.79 -19.01 -2.27
C ARG A 107 -1.05 -18.76 -0.78
N ARG A 108 -0.84 -17.53 -0.31
CA ARG A 108 -0.89 -17.25 1.13
C ARG A 108 -2.26 -16.81 1.63
N TYR A 109 -3.02 -16.09 0.82
CA TYR A 109 -4.29 -15.48 1.23
C TYR A 109 -5.47 -15.93 0.38
N LEU A 110 -5.27 -16.80 -0.61
CA LEU A 110 -6.28 -17.21 -1.59
C LEU A 110 -6.92 -15.98 -2.28
N LEU A 111 -6.09 -14.99 -2.59
CA LEU A 111 -6.51 -13.73 -3.21
C LEU A 111 -6.04 -13.65 -4.66
N GLU A 112 -6.93 -13.23 -5.54
CA GLU A 112 -6.63 -13.03 -6.95
C GLU A 112 -6.38 -11.55 -7.28
N GLY A 113 -5.10 -11.21 -7.46
CA GLY A 113 -4.67 -9.93 -7.97
C GLY A 113 -4.64 -9.90 -9.49
N LYS A 114 -4.91 -8.74 -10.08
CA LYS A 114 -4.76 -8.51 -11.52
C LYS A 114 -3.60 -7.55 -11.77
N LEU A 115 -2.67 -7.95 -12.62
CA LEU A 115 -1.62 -7.07 -13.11
C LEU A 115 -2.22 -6.02 -14.03
N VAL A 116 -1.94 -4.76 -13.76
CA VAL A 116 -2.34 -3.62 -14.60
C VAL A 116 -1.09 -2.84 -14.97
N SER A 117 -1.04 -2.34 -16.20
CA SER A 117 0.04 -1.46 -16.63
C SER A 117 -0.48 -0.06 -16.95
N GLU A 118 0.32 0.94 -16.64
CA GLU A 118 0.09 2.33 -17.06
C GLU A 118 1.37 2.90 -17.67
N THR A 119 1.22 3.80 -18.64
CA THR A 119 2.35 4.48 -19.29
C THR A 119 2.37 5.93 -18.83
N LYS A 120 3.50 6.38 -18.27
CA LYS A 120 3.75 7.78 -17.90
C LYS A 120 5.09 8.20 -18.46
N LYS A 121 5.13 9.34 -19.15
CA LYS A 121 6.36 9.90 -19.75
C LYS A 121 7.14 8.84 -20.56
N ASN A 122 6.47 8.10 -21.44
CA ASN A 122 7.01 7.02 -22.28
C ASN A 122 7.62 5.84 -21.51
N LYS A 123 7.42 5.75 -20.18
CA LYS A 123 7.86 4.62 -19.37
C LYS A 123 6.65 3.82 -18.91
N LYS A 124 6.73 2.50 -19.05
CA LYS A 124 5.68 1.57 -18.61
C LYS A 124 5.90 1.18 -17.15
N TYR A 125 4.84 1.29 -16.36
CA TYR A 125 4.80 0.91 -14.94
C TYR A 125 3.74 -0.15 -14.74
N TYR A 126 3.92 -0.95 -13.70
CA TYR A 126 2.99 -2.01 -13.34
C TYR A 126 2.48 -1.79 -11.92
N TYR A 127 1.27 -2.25 -11.65
CA TYR A 127 0.70 -2.27 -10.33
C TYR A 127 -0.34 -3.40 -10.21
N ILE A 128 -0.69 -3.76 -8.99
CA ILE A 128 -1.64 -4.84 -8.73
C ILE A 128 -2.98 -4.22 -8.34
N ARG A 129 -4.06 -4.73 -8.94
CA ARG A 129 -5.43 -4.36 -8.63
C ARG A 129 -6.22 -5.58 -8.21
N PHE A 130 -6.98 -5.43 -7.13
CA PHE A 130 -7.90 -6.45 -6.64
C PHE A 130 -9.33 -6.08 -7.05
N ASN A 131 -10.15 -7.07 -7.41
CA ASN A 131 -11.57 -6.87 -7.66
C ASN A 131 -12.30 -6.55 -6.34
N ALA A 132 -13.61 -6.27 -6.39
CA ALA A 132 -14.35 -5.84 -5.21
C ALA A 132 -14.43 -6.92 -4.11
N LEU A 133 -14.55 -8.19 -4.49
CA LEU A 133 -14.60 -9.31 -3.54
C LEU A 133 -13.25 -9.49 -2.83
N GLU A 134 -12.17 -9.54 -3.60
CA GLU A 134 -10.82 -9.68 -3.06
C GLU A 134 -10.43 -8.46 -2.21
N SER A 135 -10.82 -7.27 -2.65
CA SER A 135 -10.60 -6.03 -1.89
C SER A 135 -11.31 -6.03 -0.55
N LEU A 136 -12.53 -6.56 -0.49
CA LEU A 136 -13.26 -6.70 0.77
C LEU A 136 -12.60 -7.72 1.70
N LYS A 137 -12.12 -8.86 1.18
CA LYS A 137 -11.37 -9.85 1.96
C LYS A 137 -10.12 -9.21 2.57
N ILE A 138 -9.31 -8.52 1.75
CA ILE A 138 -8.12 -7.79 2.21
C ILE A 138 -8.50 -6.79 3.29
N PHE A 139 -9.50 -5.93 3.03
CA PHE A 139 -9.92 -4.93 3.98
C PHE A 139 -10.34 -5.55 5.33
N LYS A 140 -11.14 -6.61 5.34
CA LYS A 140 -11.53 -7.32 6.57
C LYS A 140 -10.32 -7.88 7.34
N THR A 141 -9.33 -8.41 6.64
CA THR A 141 -8.10 -8.94 7.25
C THR A 141 -7.28 -7.84 7.95
N ILE A 142 -7.18 -6.65 7.32
CA ILE A 142 -6.32 -5.57 7.83
C ILE A 142 -7.07 -4.51 8.64
N LYS A 143 -8.41 -4.52 8.66
CA LYS A 143 -9.26 -3.49 9.27
C LYS A 143 -8.86 -3.16 10.71
N LYS A 144 -8.63 -4.17 11.55
CA LYS A 144 -8.25 -3.96 12.96
C LYS A 144 -6.99 -3.12 13.13
N TYR A 145 -6.03 -3.21 12.19
CA TYR A 145 -4.79 -2.42 12.22
C TYR A 145 -5.00 -1.02 11.64
N ILE A 146 -5.93 -0.86 10.68
CA ILE A 146 -6.35 0.44 10.17
C ILE A 146 -7.07 1.23 11.28
N ASP A 147 -7.89 0.55 12.08
CA ASP A 147 -8.66 1.17 13.16
C ASP A 147 -7.77 1.77 14.26
N GLU A 148 -6.53 1.29 14.42
CA GLU A 148 -5.55 1.82 15.37
C GLU A 148 -4.98 3.19 14.93
N ILE A 149 -5.16 3.61 13.66
CA ILE A 149 -4.54 4.81 13.09
C ILE A 149 -5.61 5.66 12.40
N GLU A 150 -6.00 6.78 13.00
CA GLU A 150 -7.08 7.65 12.53
C GLU A 150 -6.89 8.11 11.08
N SER A 151 -5.68 8.55 10.69
CA SER A 151 -5.38 8.98 9.32
C SER A 151 -5.57 7.85 8.30
N MET A 152 -5.38 6.60 8.68
CA MET A 152 -5.60 5.44 7.83
C MET A 152 -7.08 5.10 7.71
N ARG A 153 -7.89 5.34 8.75
CA ARG A 153 -9.35 5.24 8.65
C ARG A 153 -9.90 6.20 7.58
N VAL A 154 -9.37 7.42 7.51
CA VAL A 154 -9.73 8.39 6.44
C VAL A 154 -9.36 7.84 5.05
N LYS A 155 -8.15 7.29 4.89
CA LYS A 155 -7.68 6.69 3.63
C LYS A 155 -8.60 5.56 3.13
N PHE A 156 -9.08 4.72 4.04
CA PHE A 156 -9.96 3.60 3.74
C PHE A 156 -11.45 3.90 3.97
N GLY A 157 -11.81 5.14 4.26
CA GLY A 157 -13.14 5.58 4.66
C GLY A 157 -14.27 5.08 3.75
N PHE A 158 -14.02 4.99 2.44
CA PHE A 158 -15.03 4.49 1.51
C PHE A 158 -15.41 3.01 1.71
N PHE A 159 -14.56 2.19 2.30
CA PHE A 159 -14.94 0.82 2.69
C PHE A 159 -15.89 0.84 3.88
N TYR A 160 -15.62 1.70 4.88
CA TYR A 160 -16.50 1.84 6.04
C TYR A 160 -17.88 2.37 5.62
N GLU A 161 -17.91 3.41 4.79
CA GLU A 161 -19.15 4.00 4.28
C GLU A 161 -19.95 3.00 3.43
N TYR A 162 -19.28 2.30 2.51
CA TYR A 162 -19.94 1.43 1.54
C TYR A 162 -20.51 0.15 2.17
N TYR A 163 -19.83 -0.40 3.18
CA TYR A 163 -20.21 -1.65 3.82
C TYR A 163 -20.82 -1.47 5.20
N ASN A 164 -21.06 -0.22 5.65
CA ASN A 164 -21.63 0.12 6.99
C ASN A 164 -20.87 -0.58 8.13
N MET A 165 -19.53 -0.48 8.14
CA MET A 165 -18.64 -1.13 9.12
C MET A 165 -18.09 -0.14 10.14
#